data_3d995712b084b6586f4b127f309789b1
#
_entry.id   3d995712b084b6586f4b127f309789b1
#
_cell.length_a   1.000
_cell.length_b   1.000
_cell.length_c   1.000
_cell.angle_alpha   90.00
_cell.angle_beta   90.00
_cell.angle_gamma   90.00
#
_symmetry.space_group_name_H-M   'P 1'
#
loop_
_entity.id
_entity.type
_entity.pdbx_description
1 polymer ?
#
loop_
_entity_poly.entity_id
_entity_poly.type
_entity_poly.pdbx_seq_one_letter_code
_entity_poly.pdbx_strand_id
1 'polypeptide(L)'
;MNLAQLRAQQIPVESEPRAAAPFHLLVKPIGAGCNLGCRYCYYPQRQQERTRKMDDDLLAEFIRGYIAAQPRYSREINFVWQGGEPLLAGIGFYKRALALQRRYAPPGVRISNSLQTNGTLLNDAWCRLFRQHHFILGVSLDGDR
;
A
#
# COMPACT_ATOMS: atom_id res chain seq x y z
N MET A 1 -7.32 1.87 28.56
CA MET A 1 -8.37 2.15 27.56
C MET A 1 -8.32 1.01 26.57
N ASN A 2 -9.37 0.19 26.47
CA ASN A 2 -9.39 -1.06 25.71
C ASN A 2 -9.63 -0.75 24.22
N LEU A 3 -8.93 -1.46 23.32
CA LEU A 3 -9.07 -1.37 21.84
C LEU A 3 -10.53 -1.49 21.35
N ALA A 4 -11.40 -2.21 22.12
CA ALA A 4 -12.82 -2.30 21.85
C ALA A 4 -13.56 -0.98 22.07
N GLN A 5 -13.10 -0.13 22.99
CA GLN A 5 -13.68 1.20 23.26
C GLN A 5 -13.26 2.24 22.22
N LEU A 6 -12.06 2.09 21.62
CA LEU A 6 -11.63 2.89 20.46
C LEU A 6 -12.43 2.57 19.19
N ARG A 7 -12.91 1.32 19.06
CA ARG A 7 -13.77 0.91 17.93
C ARG A 7 -15.19 1.48 17.99
N ALA A 8 -15.67 1.91 19.14
CA ALA A 8 -17.01 2.48 19.34
C ALA A 8 -17.09 3.98 18.96
N GLN A 9 -15.97 4.65 18.84
CA GLN A 9 -15.90 6.03 18.34
C GLN A 9 -15.54 6.04 16.85
N GLN A 10 -16.35 5.38 16.02
CA GLN A 10 -16.29 5.58 14.58
C GLN A 10 -16.81 7.00 14.29
N ILE A 11 -15.89 7.96 14.17
CA ILE A 11 -16.21 9.25 13.58
C ILE A 11 -16.79 8.95 12.19
N PRO A 12 -18.00 9.42 11.86
CA PRO A 12 -18.58 9.20 10.56
C PRO A 12 -17.61 9.72 9.50
N VAL A 13 -17.34 8.91 8.47
CA VAL A 13 -16.42 9.26 7.35
C VAL A 13 -16.79 10.60 6.71
N GLU A 14 -18.01 11.04 6.88
CA GLU A 14 -18.52 12.32 6.36
C GLU A 14 -17.98 13.56 7.09
N SER A 15 -17.49 13.43 8.33
CA SER A 15 -16.98 14.52 9.16
C SER A 15 -15.45 14.68 9.07
N GLU A 16 -14.74 13.78 8.41
CA GLU A 16 -13.28 13.87 8.28
C GLU A 16 -12.89 14.97 7.26
N PRO A 17 -11.83 15.76 7.56
CA PRO A 17 -11.36 16.78 6.64
C PRO A 17 -10.87 16.14 5.35
N ARG A 18 -11.25 16.72 4.20
CA ARG A 18 -10.87 16.24 2.87
C ARG A 18 -9.87 17.19 2.24
N ALA A 19 -8.99 16.63 1.44
CA ALA A 19 -8.06 17.43 0.64
C ALA A 19 -8.81 18.27 -0.41
N ALA A 20 -8.28 19.46 -0.72
CA ALA A 20 -8.83 20.32 -1.75
C ALA A 20 -8.62 19.79 -3.17
N ALA A 21 -7.55 18.98 -3.36
CA ALA A 21 -7.22 18.34 -4.64
C ALA A 21 -6.86 16.86 -4.42
N PRO A 22 -7.03 15.99 -5.44
CA PRO A 22 -6.56 14.62 -5.38
C PRO A 22 -5.06 14.55 -5.12
N PHE A 23 -4.64 13.60 -4.30
CA PHE A 23 -3.24 13.39 -3.96
C PHE A 23 -2.90 11.90 -3.95
N HIS A 24 -1.62 11.59 -4.06
CA HIS A 24 -1.10 10.24 -4.03
C HIS A 24 -0.15 10.05 -2.86
N LEU A 25 -0.17 8.85 -2.28
CA LEU A 25 0.75 8.44 -1.23
C LEU A 25 1.60 7.27 -1.70
N LEU A 26 2.91 7.37 -1.48
CA LEU A 26 3.83 6.25 -1.60
C LEU A 26 3.81 5.46 -0.29
N VAL A 27 3.27 4.26 -0.35
CA VAL A 27 3.07 3.41 0.82
C VAL A 27 4.19 2.40 0.94
N LYS A 28 4.80 2.35 2.11
CA LYS A 28 5.93 1.46 2.39
C LYS A 28 5.53 0.38 3.40
N PRO A 29 4.94 -0.73 2.96
CA PRO A 29 4.34 -1.73 3.86
C PRO A 29 5.33 -2.40 4.80
N ILE A 30 6.61 -2.37 4.44
CA ILE A 30 7.73 -2.88 5.25
C ILE A 30 8.84 -1.84 5.44
N GLY A 31 8.55 -0.56 5.20
CA GLY A 31 9.55 0.51 5.32
C GLY A 31 10.71 0.34 4.34
N ALA A 32 11.93 0.34 4.84
CA ALA A 32 13.16 0.20 4.08
C ALA A 32 13.59 -1.26 3.85
N GLY A 33 12.89 -2.24 4.42
CA GLY A 33 13.27 -3.66 4.34
C GLY A 33 13.34 -4.16 2.91
N CYS A 34 14.45 -4.80 2.57
CA CYS A 34 14.72 -5.34 1.25
C CYS A 34 15.53 -6.63 1.35
N ASN A 35 15.37 -7.51 0.39
CA ASN A 35 16.15 -8.73 0.24
C ASN A 35 17.38 -8.56 -0.67
N LEU A 36 17.65 -7.34 -1.15
CA LEU A 36 18.84 -6.97 -1.91
C LEU A 36 19.64 -5.87 -1.20
N GLY A 37 20.95 -5.87 -1.38
CA GLY A 37 21.89 -4.88 -0.87
C GLY A 37 22.49 -4.02 -1.98
N CYS A 38 21.68 -3.40 -2.84
CA CYS A 38 22.18 -2.60 -3.97
C CYS A 38 23.08 -1.44 -3.52
N ARG A 39 24.24 -1.29 -4.10
CA ARG A 39 25.27 -0.29 -3.71
C ARG A 39 24.79 1.15 -3.86
N TYR A 40 23.89 1.42 -4.77
CA TYR A 40 23.30 2.73 -5.04
C TYR A 40 21.95 2.94 -4.34
N CYS A 41 21.52 1.99 -3.48
CA CYS A 41 20.21 2.08 -2.83
C CYS A 41 20.09 3.33 -1.96
N TYR A 42 18.98 4.03 -2.12
CA TYR A 42 18.65 5.22 -1.31
C TYR A 42 18.53 4.89 0.20
N TYR A 43 18.16 3.63 0.55
CA TYR A 43 18.01 3.22 1.94
C TYR A 43 19.34 2.70 2.51
N PRO A 44 19.86 3.30 3.61
CA PRO A 44 21.03 2.76 4.30
C PRO A 44 20.77 1.35 4.82
N GLN A 45 21.75 0.46 4.73
CA GLN A 45 21.65 -0.94 5.19
C GLN A 45 21.15 -1.07 6.63
N ARG A 46 21.57 -0.17 7.53
CA ARG A 46 21.11 -0.14 8.93
C ARG A 46 19.58 0.07 9.07
N GLN A 47 18.93 0.70 8.13
CA GLN A 47 17.48 0.87 8.14
C GLN A 47 16.75 -0.37 7.65
N GLN A 48 17.40 -1.17 6.79
CA GLN A 48 16.83 -2.42 6.28
C GLN A 48 16.67 -3.47 7.40
N GLU A 49 17.59 -3.50 8.36
CA GLU A 49 17.60 -4.44 9.48
C GLU A 49 16.54 -4.15 10.55
N ARG A 50 16.07 -2.90 10.67
CA ARG A 50 15.09 -2.44 11.67
C ARG A 50 13.67 -2.37 11.15
N THR A 51 13.40 -2.98 10.04
CA THR A 51 12.12 -2.87 9.36
C THR A 51 11.01 -3.57 10.12
N ARG A 52 9.89 -2.88 10.29
CA ARG A 52 8.64 -3.44 10.77
C ARG A 52 7.64 -3.51 9.62
N LYS A 53 7.01 -4.66 9.49
CA LYS A 53 5.87 -4.81 8.59
C LYS A 53 4.67 -4.06 9.17
N MET A 54 3.95 -3.34 8.31
CA MET A 54 2.65 -2.75 8.65
C MET A 54 1.71 -3.87 9.11
N ASP A 55 1.18 -3.74 10.33
CA ASP A 55 0.19 -4.68 10.85
C ASP A 55 -1.20 -4.45 10.25
N ASP A 56 -2.13 -5.35 10.58
CA ASP A 56 -3.45 -5.34 9.98
C ASP A 56 -4.31 -4.16 10.45
N ASP A 57 -4.13 -3.70 11.69
CA ASP A 57 -4.86 -2.56 12.23
C ASP A 57 -4.41 -1.24 11.56
N LEU A 58 -3.09 -1.05 11.45
CA LEU A 58 -2.52 0.10 10.74
C LEU A 58 -2.88 0.10 9.26
N LEU A 59 -2.88 -1.08 8.61
CA LEU A 59 -3.31 -1.21 7.21
C LEU A 59 -4.76 -0.79 7.02
N ALA A 60 -5.64 -1.22 7.93
CA ALA A 60 -7.06 -0.88 7.87
C ALA A 60 -7.30 0.62 8.09
N GLU A 61 -6.64 1.21 9.09
CA GLU A 61 -6.72 2.64 9.37
C GLU A 61 -6.16 3.47 8.20
N PHE A 62 -5.00 3.08 7.67
CA PHE A 62 -4.39 3.74 6.52
C PHE A 62 -5.33 3.74 5.31
N ILE A 63 -5.88 2.58 4.91
CA ILE A 63 -6.74 2.48 3.73
C ILE A 63 -8.01 3.30 3.92
N ARG A 64 -8.66 3.20 5.09
CA ARG A 64 -9.85 3.97 5.42
C ARG A 64 -9.57 5.47 5.37
N GLY A 65 -8.53 5.92 6.08
CA GLY A 65 -8.17 7.34 6.17
C GLY A 65 -7.74 7.93 4.83
N TYR A 66 -6.96 7.20 4.03
CA TYR A 66 -6.52 7.66 2.71
C TYR A 66 -7.71 7.84 1.75
N ILE A 67 -8.67 6.90 1.74
CA ILE A 67 -9.88 7.02 0.93
C ILE A 67 -10.76 8.17 1.43
N ALA A 68 -10.94 8.29 2.76
CA ALA A 68 -11.75 9.34 3.36
C ALA A 68 -11.21 10.76 3.11
N ALA A 69 -9.87 10.91 3.10
CA ALA A 69 -9.20 12.19 2.87
C ALA A 69 -9.25 12.67 1.42
N GLN A 70 -9.57 11.82 0.46
CA GLN A 70 -9.68 12.23 -0.95
C GLN A 70 -10.87 13.17 -1.19
N PRO A 71 -10.77 14.12 -2.14
CA PRO A 71 -11.89 14.97 -2.52
C PRO A 71 -13.13 14.15 -2.94
N ARG A 72 -14.34 14.64 -2.64
CA ARG A 72 -15.59 13.96 -3.03
C ARG A 72 -15.76 13.78 -4.54
N TYR A 73 -15.12 14.64 -5.34
CA TYR A 73 -15.17 14.59 -6.79
C TYR A 73 -14.14 13.65 -7.43
N SER A 74 -13.28 13.00 -6.62
CA SER A 74 -12.29 12.06 -7.13
C SER A 74 -12.97 10.88 -7.84
N ARG A 75 -12.55 10.62 -9.08
CA ARG A 75 -13.04 9.50 -9.88
C ARG A 75 -12.19 8.25 -9.73
N GLU A 76 -10.95 8.43 -9.27
CA GLU A 76 -9.99 7.36 -9.07
C GLU A 76 -9.12 7.66 -7.86
N ILE A 77 -8.78 6.59 -7.13
CA ILE A 77 -7.83 6.62 -6.02
C ILE A 77 -6.78 5.54 -6.28
N ASN A 78 -5.53 5.95 -6.45
CA ASN A 78 -4.42 5.03 -6.70
C ASN A 78 -3.61 4.77 -5.42
N PHE A 79 -3.41 3.51 -5.09
CA PHE A 79 -2.51 3.06 -4.05
C PHE A 79 -1.16 2.71 -4.65
N VAL A 80 -0.11 3.45 -4.28
CA VAL A 80 1.24 3.26 -4.81
C VAL A 80 2.11 2.56 -3.76
N TRP A 81 2.39 1.28 -3.98
CA TRP A 81 3.17 0.43 -3.08
C TRP A 81 4.64 0.45 -3.46
N GLN A 82 5.47 0.86 -2.53
CA GLN A 82 6.91 1.01 -2.72
C GLN A 82 7.66 0.73 -1.41
N GLY A 83 8.91 1.07 -1.32
CA GLY A 83 9.75 0.96 -0.14
C GLY A 83 11.05 0.23 -0.43
N GLY A 84 11.52 -0.62 0.47
CA GLY A 84 12.60 -1.55 0.17
C GLY A 84 12.15 -2.56 -0.88
N GLU A 85 11.74 -3.76 -0.47
CA GLU A 85 11.06 -4.68 -1.40
C GLU A 85 9.63 -4.96 -0.89
N PRO A 86 8.60 -4.33 -1.48
CA PRO A 86 7.23 -4.41 -0.95
C PRO A 86 6.64 -5.83 -0.98
N LEU A 87 7.13 -6.73 -1.84
CA LEU A 87 6.65 -8.12 -1.89
C LEU A 87 7.02 -8.92 -0.63
N LEU A 88 7.99 -8.47 0.15
CA LEU A 88 8.29 -9.07 1.47
C LEU A 88 7.12 -8.94 2.46
N ALA A 89 6.18 -8.03 2.23
CA ALA A 89 4.93 -7.98 3.01
C ALA A 89 4.10 -9.26 2.84
N GLY A 90 4.29 -9.99 1.75
CA GLY A 90 3.63 -11.26 1.42
C GLY A 90 2.24 -11.11 0.80
N ILE A 91 1.83 -12.12 0.04
CA ILE A 91 0.54 -12.12 -0.71
C ILE A 91 -0.66 -11.90 0.22
N GLY A 92 -0.64 -12.45 1.43
CA GLY A 92 -1.71 -12.28 2.41
C GLY A 92 -1.98 -10.82 2.77
N PHE A 93 -0.92 -10.00 2.88
CA PHE A 93 -1.04 -8.56 3.12
C PHE A 93 -1.82 -7.88 1.98
N TYR A 94 -1.46 -8.13 0.72
CA TYR A 94 -2.13 -7.51 -0.43
C TYR A 94 -3.57 -8.00 -0.61
N LYS A 95 -3.87 -9.27 -0.31
CA LYS A 95 -5.25 -9.77 -0.29
C LYS A 95 -6.10 -9.02 0.73
N ARG A 96 -5.56 -8.74 1.93
CA ARG A 96 -6.24 -7.93 2.95
C ARG A 96 -6.40 -6.49 2.50
N ALA A 97 -5.34 -5.88 1.94
CA ALA A 97 -5.41 -4.52 1.40
C ALA A 97 -6.53 -4.38 0.36
N LEU A 98 -6.61 -5.31 -0.60
CA LEU A 98 -7.65 -5.33 -1.62
C LEU A 98 -9.06 -5.51 -1.04
N ALA A 99 -9.21 -6.33 0.00
CA ALA A 99 -10.49 -6.51 0.69
C ALA A 99 -10.93 -5.22 1.40
N LEU A 100 -9.99 -4.54 2.08
CA LEU A 100 -10.25 -3.25 2.74
C LEU A 100 -10.54 -2.14 1.72
N GLN A 101 -9.81 -2.07 0.62
CA GLN A 101 -10.07 -1.14 -0.47
C GLN A 101 -11.50 -1.29 -1.00
N ARG A 102 -11.95 -2.52 -1.29
CA ARG A 102 -13.34 -2.78 -1.71
C ARG A 102 -14.37 -2.38 -0.65
N ARG A 103 -14.05 -2.62 0.63
CA ARG A 103 -14.95 -2.27 1.75
C ARG A 103 -15.16 -0.77 1.89
N TYR A 104 -14.11 0.02 1.68
CA TYR A 104 -14.12 1.47 1.92
C TYR A 104 -14.28 2.31 0.64
N ALA A 105 -14.23 1.69 -0.53
CA ALA A 105 -14.39 2.40 -1.81
C ALA A 105 -15.75 3.11 -1.88
N PRO A 106 -15.79 4.42 -2.16
CA PRO A 106 -17.05 5.12 -2.38
C PRO A 106 -17.71 4.64 -3.68
N PRO A 107 -19.05 4.68 -3.78
CA PRO A 107 -19.76 4.34 -5.01
C PRO A 107 -19.23 5.16 -6.21
N GLY A 108 -18.97 4.48 -7.33
CA GLY A 108 -18.52 5.12 -8.57
C GLY A 108 -17.05 5.57 -8.60
N VAL A 109 -16.29 5.32 -7.54
CA VAL A 109 -14.84 5.59 -7.48
C VAL A 109 -14.05 4.34 -7.85
N ARG A 110 -13.14 4.46 -8.82
CA ARG A 110 -12.22 3.40 -9.19
C ARG A 110 -11.04 3.36 -8.22
N ILE A 111 -10.76 2.20 -7.64
CA ILE A 111 -9.54 1.97 -6.88
C ILE A 111 -8.55 1.25 -7.79
N SER A 112 -7.35 1.79 -7.91
CA SER A 112 -6.25 1.19 -8.65
C SER A 112 -5.04 0.97 -7.75
N ASN A 113 -4.15 0.07 -8.16
CA ASN A 113 -2.94 -0.26 -7.44
C ASN A 113 -1.75 -0.27 -8.38
N SER A 114 -0.67 0.40 -7.99
CA SER A 114 0.63 0.31 -8.62
C SER A 114 1.69 -0.13 -7.62
N LEU A 115 2.70 -0.88 -8.08
CA LEU A 115 3.72 -1.44 -7.21
C LEU A 115 5.08 -1.43 -7.90
N GLN A 116 6.09 -0.93 -7.19
CA GLN A 116 7.49 -0.97 -7.63
C GLN A 116 8.22 -2.07 -6.89
N THR A 117 8.84 -3.00 -7.63
CA THR A 117 9.55 -4.17 -7.07
C THR A 117 10.91 -4.38 -7.75
N ASN A 118 11.83 -5.03 -7.03
CA ASN A 118 13.08 -5.54 -7.63
C ASN A 118 12.86 -6.84 -8.44
N GLY A 119 11.65 -7.40 -8.42
CA GLY A 119 11.26 -8.55 -9.21
C GLY A 119 11.73 -9.92 -8.69
N THR A 120 12.65 -9.99 -7.72
CA THR A 120 13.27 -11.26 -7.29
C THR A 120 12.32 -12.22 -6.58
N LEU A 121 11.18 -11.73 -6.07
CA LEU A 121 10.18 -12.52 -5.37
C LEU A 121 8.96 -12.84 -6.25
N LEU A 122 8.96 -12.38 -7.50
CA LEU A 122 7.87 -12.68 -8.43
C LEU A 122 7.79 -14.17 -8.72
N ASN A 123 6.58 -14.69 -8.69
CA ASN A 123 6.25 -16.06 -9.04
C ASN A 123 4.80 -16.11 -9.55
N ASP A 124 4.34 -17.30 -9.98
CA ASP A 124 2.99 -17.48 -10.52
C ASP A 124 1.87 -17.00 -9.60
N ALA A 125 2.04 -17.15 -8.27
CA ALA A 125 1.02 -16.70 -7.33
C ALA A 125 0.91 -15.17 -7.29
N TRP A 126 2.03 -14.45 -7.36
CA TRP A 126 2.08 -13.01 -7.49
C TRP A 126 1.52 -12.55 -8.84
N CYS A 127 1.93 -13.20 -9.93
CA CYS A 127 1.45 -12.88 -11.27
C CYS A 127 -0.07 -13.04 -11.38
N ARG A 128 -0.63 -14.12 -10.80
CA ARG A 128 -2.09 -14.30 -10.74
C ARG A 128 -2.79 -13.19 -9.97
N LEU A 129 -2.28 -12.82 -8.78
CA LEU A 129 -2.84 -11.74 -7.97
C LEU A 129 -2.86 -10.43 -8.74
N PHE A 130 -1.73 -10.05 -9.31
CA PHE A 130 -1.58 -8.79 -10.02
C PHE A 130 -2.46 -8.71 -11.27
N ARG A 131 -2.52 -9.78 -12.05
CA ARG A 131 -3.40 -9.87 -13.22
C ARG A 131 -4.87 -9.77 -12.82
N GLN A 132 -5.29 -10.52 -11.80
CA GLN A 132 -6.67 -10.55 -11.32
C GLN A 132 -7.15 -9.18 -10.83
N HIS A 133 -6.27 -8.40 -10.24
CA HIS A 133 -6.59 -7.10 -9.65
C HIS A 133 -6.01 -5.90 -10.41
N HIS A 134 -5.55 -6.14 -11.65
CA HIS A 134 -5.09 -5.09 -12.57
C HIS A 134 -4.02 -4.16 -11.97
N PHE A 135 -3.03 -4.73 -11.26
CA PHE A 135 -1.90 -3.94 -10.76
C PHE A 135 -1.05 -3.42 -11.91
N ILE A 136 -0.61 -2.17 -11.80
CA ILE A 136 0.46 -1.63 -12.62
C ILE A 136 1.78 -1.93 -11.93
N LEU A 137 2.70 -2.62 -12.61
CA LEU A 137 3.98 -3.02 -12.03
C LEU A 137 5.11 -2.23 -12.66
N GLY A 138 5.96 -1.65 -11.81
CA GLY A 138 7.30 -1.21 -12.14
C GLY A 138 8.30 -2.27 -11.65
N VAL A 139 9.22 -2.69 -12.52
CA VAL A 139 10.31 -3.60 -12.15
C VAL A 139 11.63 -2.86 -12.28
N SER A 140 12.43 -2.86 -11.21
CA SER A 140 13.76 -2.26 -11.21
C SER A 140 14.74 -3.19 -11.91
N LEU A 141 15.31 -2.74 -13.02
CA LEU A 141 16.34 -3.44 -13.79
C LEU A 141 17.52 -2.51 -14.01
N ASP A 142 18.73 -3.02 -13.78
CA ASP A 142 19.96 -2.23 -13.90
C ASP A 142 20.52 -2.20 -15.34
N GLY A 143 19.85 -2.86 -16.28
CA GLY A 143 20.36 -3.07 -17.64
C GLY A 143 21.47 -4.13 -17.67
N ASP A 144 21.94 -4.48 -18.86
CA ASP A 144 23.14 -5.28 -19.02
C ASP A 144 24.35 -4.39 -19.35
N ARG A 145 25.52 -4.91 -19.03
CA ARG A 145 26.80 -4.25 -19.29
C ARG A 145 27.39 -4.70 -20.62
#